data_c92b4b4cc9db289600de066fae05d37f
#
_entry.id   c92b4b4cc9db289600de066fae05d37f
#
_cell.length_a   1.000
_cell.length_b   1.000
_cell.length_c   1.000
_cell.angle_alpha   90.00
_cell.angle_beta   90.00
_cell.angle_gamma   90.00
#
_symmetry.space_group_name_H-M   'P 1'
#
loop_
_entity.id
_entity.type
_entity.pdbx_description
1 polymer ?
#
loop_
_entity_poly.entity_id
_entity_poly.type
_entity_poly.pdbx_seq_one_letter_code
_entity_poly.pdbx_strand_id
1 'polypeptide(L)'
;VGSLIGILSALFLTTVLGFPYQAVFQATAMLFLIFAIPCFIFVKETPQDNFWPSLMVLMAILFGLNSWLIEGLIQYILVIVAFICLVSSFNTKTTPLFREGSIGTAVSGTFSQLKKTLSMLDQFPGLSRFLVGRVFYTDAANTSITFAAIYVSEEFGMTDTEIAIYTMIGVFSSIVSGFIWGYLVDIIGPKITLNSVLWVWFATFSLLISTVWLGLPTWMIWIAPFLAGIALGGTWCADRPYMLVLTPPRYIGQFYGLYSMVGRFATIIGPLSWAIIVDELGFGRPAAIAFLFFVMAVGYVILQGVDDNPREWPPELQADYEPEPPRGAIGRSR
;
A
#
# COMPACT_ATOMS: atom_id res chain seq x y z
N VAL A 1 4.64 -9.28 -10.82
CA VAL A 1 4.97 -9.32 -12.25
C VAL A 1 5.22 -7.92 -12.79
N GLY A 2 4.30 -6.95 -12.58
CA GLY A 2 4.46 -5.58 -13.07
C GLY A 2 5.77 -4.90 -12.64
N SER A 3 6.13 -5.02 -11.35
CA SER A 3 7.38 -4.45 -10.82
C SER A 3 8.63 -5.07 -11.48
N LEU A 4 8.61 -6.38 -11.73
CA LEU A 4 9.73 -7.07 -12.40
C LEU A 4 9.89 -6.57 -13.83
N ILE A 5 8.80 -6.47 -14.58
CA ILE A 5 8.80 -5.92 -15.94
C ILE A 5 9.29 -4.47 -15.93
N GLY A 6 8.84 -3.66 -14.96
CA GLY A 6 9.29 -2.28 -14.79
C GLY A 6 10.79 -2.16 -14.56
N ILE A 7 11.36 -2.96 -13.66
CA ILE A 7 12.81 -2.96 -13.39
C ILE A 7 13.60 -3.45 -14.60
N LEU A 8 13.17 -4.53 -15.25
CA LEU A 8 13.82 -5.05 -16.45
C LEU A 8 13.77 -4.05 -17.59
N SER A 9 12.65 -3.37 -17.80
CA SER A 9 12.53 -2.33 -18.83
C SER A 9 13.41 -1.12 -18.51
N ALA A 10 13.49 -0.70 -17.25
CA ALA A 10 14.34 0.40 -16.82
C ALA A 10 15.84 0.05 -17.05
N LEU A 11 16.26 -1.14 -16.63
CA LEU A 11 17.63 -1.61 -16.89
C LEU A 11 17.95 -1.68 -18.38
N PHE A 12 17.04 -2.23 -19.18
CA PHE A 12 17.23 -2.32 -20.64
C PHE A 12 17.37 -0.93 -21.28
N LEU A 13 16.50 0.01 -20.91
CA LEU A 13 16.53 1.39 -21.41
C LEU A 13 17.81 2.13 -21.01
N THR A 14 18.26 1.97 -19.77
CA THR A 14 19.46 2.68 -19.27
C THR A 14 20.76 2.04 -19.69
N THR A 15 20.90 0.69 -19.54
CA THR A 15 22.17 0.01 -19.76
C THR A 15 22.41 -0.39 -21.22
N VAL A 16 21.35 -0.79 -21.96
CA VAL A 16 21.49 -1.25 -23.35
C VAL A 16 21.30 -0.10 -24.34
N LEU A 17 20.27 0.74 -24.11
CA LEU A 17 19.94 1.85 -25.03
C LEU A 17 20.56 3.18 -24.62
N GLY A 18 21.19 3.28 -23.44
CA GLY A 18 21.87 4.49 -22.97
C GLY A 18 20.95 5.69 -22.71
N PHE A 19 19.65 5.46 -22.50
CA PHE A 19 18.71 6.54 -22.22
C PHE A 19 18.94 7.12 -20.82
N PRO A 20 18.83 8.45 -20.63
CA PRO A 20 18.91 9.05 -19.31
C PRO A 20 17.72 8.64 -18.44
N TYR A 21 17.90 8.63 -17.12
CA TYR A 21 16.85 8.26 -16.16
C TYR A 21 15.54 9.01 -16.37
N GLN A 22 15.59 10.27 -16.78
CA GLN A 22 14.40 11.06 -17.11
C GLN A 22 13.53 10.41 -18.21
N ALA A 23 14.15 9.85 -19.25
CA ALA A 23 13.43 9.15 -20.32
C ALA A 23 12.75 7.86 -19.81
N VAL A 24 13.36 7.18 -18.85
CA VAL A 24 12.77 5.99 -18.20
C VAL A 24 11.52 6.35 -17.41
N PHE A 25 11.56 7.45 -16.62
CA PHE A 25 10.40 7.95 -15.90
C PHE A 25 9.26 8.35 -16.84
N GLN A 26 9.57 9.02 -17.95
CA GLN A 26 8.60 9.41 -18.96
C GLN A 26 7.95 8.19 -19.64
N ALA A 27 8.76 7.18 -20.03
CA ALA A 27 8.26 5.94 -20.60
C ALA A 27 7.36 5.18 -19.62
N THR A 28 7.74 5.11 -18.35
CA THR A 28 6.95 4.47 -17.29
C THR A 28 5.62 5.19 -17.08
N ALA A 29 5.63 6.52 -17.05
CA ALA A 29 4.41 7.32 -16.92
C ALA A 29 3.45 7.11 -18.11
N MET A 30 3.98 7.04 -19.34
CA MET A 30 3.19 6.72 -20.53
C MET A 30 2.60 5.32 -20.51
N LEU A 31 3.41 4.31 -20.13
CA LEU A 31 2.93 2.93 -19.98
C LEU A 31 1.82 2.84 -18.94
N PHE A 32 2.00 3.51 -17.79
CA PHE A 32 0.98 3.54 -16.73
C PHE A 32 -0.32 4.14 -17.27
N LEU A 33 -0.26 5.24 -18.02
CA LEU A 33 -1.43 5.86 -18.63
C LEU A 33 -2.12 4.91 -19.62
N ILE A 34 -1.36 4.28 -20.52
CA ILE A 34 -1.89 3.34 -21.52
C ILE A 34 -2.60 2.17 -20.84
N PHE A 35 -2.01 1.58 -19.78
CA PHE A 35 -2.60 0.48 -19.06
C PHE A 35 -3.75 0.89 -18.13
N ALA A 36 -3.85 2.17 -17.75
CA ALA A 36 -4.98 2.68 -16.98
C ALA A 36 -6.24 2.89 -17.84
N ILE A 37 -6.09 3.24 -19.13
CA ILE A 37 -7.21 3.48 -20.06
C ILE A 37 -8.20 2.30 -20.12
N PRO A 38 -7.78 1.02 -20.28
CA PRO A 38 -8.70 -0.12 -20.27
C PRO A 38 -9.52 -0.22 -18.98
N CYS A 39 -8.94 0.08 -17.82
CA CYS A 39 -9.66 0.08 -16.54
C CYS A 39 -10.81 1.09 -16.57
N PHE A 40 -10.58 2.29 -17.11
CA PHE A 40 -11.63 3.31 -17.23
C PHE A 40 -12.72 2.96 -18.25
N ILE A 41 -12.38 2.20 -19.29
CA ILE A 41 -13.34 1.85 -20.35
C ILE A 41 -14.18 0.61 -19.97
N PHE A 42 -13.55 -0.40 -19.35
CA PHE A 42 -14.18 -1.71 -19.16
C PHE A 42 -14.73 -1.93 -17.76
N VAL A 43 -14.23 -1.24 -16.74
CA VAL A 43 -14.77 -1.34 -15.38
C VAL A 43 -16.04 -0.49 -15.29
N LYS A 44 -17.20 -1.17 -15.34
CA LYS A 44 -18.50 -0.55 -15.07
C LYS A 44 -18.71 -0.51 -13.56
N GLU A 45 -18.33 0.60 -12.95
CA GLU A 45 -18.81 0.92 -11.61
C GLU A 45 -20.22 1.51 -11.72
N THR A 46 -21.09 1.26 -10.72
CA THR A 46 -22.34 2.00 -10.59
C THR A 46 -21.98 3.47 -10.41
N PRO A 47 -22.28 4.35 -11.38
CA PRO A 47 -21.79 5.73 -11.33
C PRO A 47 -22.40 6.45 -10.12
N GLN A 48 -21.58 6.93 -9.22
CA GLN A 48 -21.94 8.08 -8.42
C GLN A 48 -22.03 9.25 -9.40
N ASP A 49 -23.18 9.90 -9.48
CA ASP A 49 -23.58 10.88 -10.52
C ASP A 49 -22.59 12.02 -10.78
N ASN A 50 -21.53 12.18 -9.99
CA ASN A 50 -20.53 13.24 -10.07
C ASN A 50 -19.06 12.75 -10.19
N PHE A 51 -18.83 11.46 -10.36
CA PHE A 51 -17.46 10.90 -10.37
C PHE A 51 -16.66 11.30 -11.62
N TRP A 52 -17.25 11.15 -12.80
CA TRP A 52 -16.57 11.40 -14.08
C TRP A 52 -16.08 12.84 -14.28
N PRO A 53 -16.89 13.88 -14.04
CA PRO A 53 -16.42 15.25 -14.17
C PRO A 53 -15.30 15.60 -13.20
N SER A 54 -15.38 15.10 -11.95
CA SER A 54 -14.33 15.33 -10.95
C SER A 54 -13.02 14.68 -11.34
N LEU A 55 -13.07 13.46 -11.86
CA LEU A 55 -11.91 12.74 -12.35
C LEU A 55 -11.30 13.45 -13.56
N MET A 56 -12.11 13.92 -14.52
CA MET A 56 -11.63 14.64 -15.71
C MET A 56 -10.93 15.95 -15.34
N VAL A 57 -11.47 16.71 -14.38
CA VAL A 57 -10.80 17.92 -13.87
C VAL A 57 -9.48 17.58 -13.19
N LEU A 58 -9.45 16.55 -12.34
CA LEU A 58 -8.21 16.11 -11.70
C LEU A 58 -7.15 15.70 -12.72
N MET A 59 -7.53 14.93 -13.73
CA MET A 59 -6.64 14.51 -14.82
C MET A 59 -6.16 15.73 -15.62
N ALA A 60 -7.02 16.70 -15.92
CA ALA A 60 -6.62 17.92 -16.61
C ALA A 60 -5.56 18.72 -15.81
N ILE A 61 -5.73 18.81 -14.47
CA ILE A 61 -4.75 19.45 -13.59
C ILE A 61 -3.42 18.70 -13.60
N LEU A 62 -3.47 17.38 -13.44
CA LEU A 62 -2.27 16.53 -13.42
C LEU A 62 -1.50 16.59 -14.74
N PHE A 63 -2.20 16.52 -15.87
CA PHE A 63 -1.56 16.63 -17.20
C PHE A 63 -1.03 18.04 -17.46
N GLY A 64 -1.75 19.07 -17.03
CA GLY A 64 -1.32 20.45 -17.15
C GLY A 64 -0.06 20.73 -16.32
N LEU A 65 0.03 20.22 -15.09
CA LEU A 65 1.22 20.34 -14.24
C LEU A 65 2.42 19.58 -14.82
N ASN A 66 2.21 18.36 -15.33
CA ASN A 66 3.29 17.59 -15.95
C ASN A 66 3.80 18.22 -17.26
N SER A 67 2.94 18.90 -18.01
CA SER A 67 3.38 19.56 -19.25
C SER A 67 4.40 20.68 -19.01
N TRP A 68 4.39 21.28 -17.81
CA TRP A 68 5.34 22.35 -17.44
C TRP A 68 6.73 21.80 -17.06
N LEU A 69 6.79 20.52 -16.69
CA LEU A 69 8.04 19.84 -16.28
C LEU A 69 8.75 19.12 -17.43
N ILE A 70 8.12 18.99 -18.60
CA ILE A 70 8.60 18.17 -19.72
C ILE A 70 8.72 19.05 -20.97
N GLU A 71 9.92 19.16 -21.51
CA GLU A 71 10.17 19.89 -22.78
C GLU A 71 10.01 18.96 -23.99
N GLY A 72 9.51 19.53 -25.11
CA GLY A 72 9.43 18.86 -26.40
C GLY A 72 8.03 18.42 -26.83
N LEU A 73 7.96 17.47 -27.79
CA LEU A 73 6.70 16.99 -28.39
C LEU A 73 5.69 16.46 -27.37
N ILE A 74 6.21 15.83 -26.29
CA ILE A 74 5.38 15.25 -25.23
C ILE A 74 4.62 16.33 -24.47
N GLN A 75 5.21 17.53 -24.29
CA GLN A 75 4.54 18.68 -23.67
C GLN A 75 3.26 19.05 -24.41
N TYR A 76 3.33 19.13 -25.74
CA TYR A 76 2.16 19.50 -26.57
C TYR A 76 1.07 18.42 -26.51
N ILE A 77 1.44 17.13 -26.47
CA ILE A 77 0.48 16.03 -26.34
C ILE A 77 -0.21 16.11 -24.98
N LEU A 78 0.52 16.35 -23.89
CA LEU A 78 -0.05 16.47 -22.55
C LEU A 78 -0.99 17.67 -22.42
N VAL A 79 -0.64 18.81 -23.03
CA VAL A 79 -1.51 20.00 -23.09
C VAL A 79 -2.80 19.70 -23.84
N ILE A 80 -2.71 19.00 -24.97
CA ILE A 80 -3.89 18.62 -25.78
C ILE A 80 -4.79 17.67 -24.98
N VAL A 81 -4.21 16.66 -24.31
CA VAL A 81 -4.97 15.71 -23.45
C VAL A 81 -5.62 16.45 -22.29
N ALA A 82 -4.90 17.34 -21.61
CA ALA A 82 -5.44 18.16 -20.53
C ALA A 82 -6.62 19.02 -21.03
N PHE A 83 -6.50 19.63 -22.20
CA PHE A 83 -7.56 20.43 -22.83
C PHE A 83 -8.78 19.57 -23.19
N ILE A 84 -8.59 18.40 -23.79
CA ILE A 84 -9.68 17.47 -24.11
C ILE A 84 -10.41 17.03 -22.83
N CYS A 85 -9.69 16.68 -21.76
CA CYS A 85 -10.27 16.33 -20.46
C CYS A 85 -11.10 17.48 -19.89
N LEU A 86 -10.58 18.70 -19.98
CA LEU A 86 -11.26 19.90 -19.49
C LEU A 86 -12.53 20.20 -20.29
N VAL A 87 -12.49 20.14 -21.61
CA VAL A 87 -13.66 20.33 -22.49
C VAL A 87 -14.70 19.24 -22.27
N SER A 88 -14.26 17.99 -22.10
CA SER A 88 -15.17 16.87 -21.80
C SER A 88 -15.89 17.07 -20.46
N SER A 89 -15.24 17.66 -19.46
CA SER A 89 -15.86 17.95 -18.16
C SER A 89 -16.97 19.00 -18.26
N PHE A 90 -16.87 19.97 -19.17
CA PHE A 90 -17.89 20.99 -19.39
C PHE A 90 -19.08 20.48 -20.21
N ASN A 91 -18.89 19.46 -21.03
CA ASN A 91 -19.94 18.92 -21.90
C ASN A 91 -20.85 17.89 -21.21
N THR A 92 -20.51 17.46 -20.02
CA THR A 92 -21.35 16.61 -19.20
C THR A 92 -22.39 17.49 -18.46
N LYS A 93 -23.68 17.20 -18.64
CA LYS A 93 -24.81 17.88 -17.94
C LYS A 93 -24.82 17.51 -16.45
N THR A 94 -23.75 17.81 -15.74
CA THR A 94 -23.60 17.50 -14.32
C THR A 94 -23.55 18.78 -13.50
N THR A 95 -24.16 18.74 -12.35
CA THR A 95 -24.15 19.83 -11.37
C THR A 95 -22.70 20.22 -11.02
N PRO A 96 -22.36 21.52 -10.92
CA PRO A 96 -21.02 21.97 -10.70
C PRO A 96 -20.44 21.40 -9.41
N LEU A 97 -19.18 20.96 -9.46
CA LEU A 97 -18.35 20.47 -8.33
C LEU A 97 -18.36 21.43 -7.12
N PHE A 98 -18.65 22.69 -7.36
CA PHE A 98 -18.62 23.79 -6.40
C PHE A 98 -20.02 24.33 -6.08
N ARG A 99 -21.01 23.45 -5.90
CA ARG A 99 -22.25 23.91 -5.28
C ARG A 99 -21.95 24.27 -3.83
N GLU A 100 -22.24 25.49 -3.44
CA GLU A 100 -22.03 25.98 -2.07
C GLU A 100 -22.59 24.98 -1.04
N GLY A 101 -21.72 24.53 -0.14
CA GLY A 101 -22.04 23.52 0.88
C GLY A 101 -21.61 22.08 0.57
N SER A 102 -21.27 21.73 -0.70
CA SER A 102 -21.06 20.33 -1.10
C SER A 102 -19.73 19.72 -0.61
N ILE A 103 -18.62 20.46 -0.65
CA ILE A 103 -17.32 19.94 -0.20
C ILE A 103 -17.26 19.89 1.32
N GLY A 104 -17.68 20.93 2.00
CA GLY A 104 -17.69 20.99 3.47
C GLY A 104 -18.60 19.91 4.08
N THR A 105 -19.78 19.70 3.51
CA THR A 105 -20.72 18.65 3.96
C THR A 105 -20.23 17.25 3.60
N ALA A 106 -19.61 17.04 2.44
CA ALA A 106 -19.00 15.76 2.06
C ALA A 106 -17.80 15.43 2.95
N VAL A 107 -16.92 16.40 3.19
CA VAL A 107 -15.75 16.22 4.07
C VAL A 107 -16.21 15.97 5.51
N SER A 108 -17.13 16.77 6.04
CA SER A 108 -17.67 16.57 7.41
C SER A 108 -18.42 15.24 7.54
N GLY A 109 -19.15 14.83 6.50
CA GLY A 109 -19.81 13.53 6.43
C GLY A 109 -18.82 12.37 6.47
N THR A 110 -17.71 12.47 5.72
CA THR A 110 -16.64 11.48 5.72
C THR A 110 -15.95 11.38 7.07
N PHE A 111 -15.63 12.51 7.70
CA PHE A 111 -15.05 12.51 9.06
C PHE A 111 -16.02 11.97 10.11
N SER A 112 -17.30 12.26 9.99
CA SER A 112 -18.34 11.71 10.86
C SER A 112 -18.47 10.19 10.70
N GLN A 113 -18.45 9.69 9.47
CA GLN A 113 -18.44 8.24 9.20
C GLN A 113 -17.18 7.58 9.74
N LEU A 114 -16.01 8.18 9.53
CA LEU A 114 -14.75 7.69 10.07
C LEU A 114 -14.78 7.61 11.60
N LYS A 115 -15.25 8.68 12.26
CA LYS A 115 -15.40 8.70 13.72
C LYS A 115 -16.37 7.60 14.21
N LYS A 116 -17.48 7.38 13.49
CA LYS A 116 -18.40 6.29 13.78
C LYS A 116 -17.73 4.92 13.60
N THR A 117 -16.99 4.71 12.52
CA THR A 117 -16.26 3.46 12.28
C THR A 117 -15.20 3.21 13.35
N LEU A 118 -14.47 4.25 13.78
CA LEU A 118 -13.50 4.16 14.88
C LEU A 118 -14.19 3.81 16.22
N SER A 119 -15.34 4.41 16.52
CA SER A 119 -16.08 4.07 17.75
C SER A 119 -16.65 2.64 17.74
N MET A 120 -16.88 2.06 16.55
CA MET A 120 -17.28 0.66 16.43
C MET A 120 -16.14 -0.31 16.69
N LEU A 121 -14.87 0.10 16.57
CA LEU A 121 -13.71 -0.76 16.87
C LEU A 121 -13.69 -1.24 18.31
N ASP A 122 -14.25 -0.50 19.25
CA ASP A 122 -14.37 -0.90 20.66
C ASP A 122 -15.19 -2.17 20.83
N GLN A 123 -16.12 -2.43 19.89
CA GLN A 123 -16.94 -3.64 19.87
C GLN A 123 -16.17 -4.85 19.31
N PHE A 124 -15.05 -4.61 18.61
CA PHE A 124 -14.22 -5.62 17.97
C PHE A 124 -12.75 -5.53 18.41
N PRO A 125 -12.43 -5.85 19.67
CA PRO A 125 -11.09 -5.62 20.24
C PRO A 125 -9.97 -6.37 19.51
N GLY A 126 -10.26 -7.51 18.89
CA GLY A 126 -9.28 -8.22 18.04
C GLY A 126 -8.93 -7.44 16.79
N LEU A 127 -9.91 -6.82 16.14
CA LEU A 127 -9.69 -5.99 14.95
C LEU A 127 -8.91 -4.71 15.30
N SER A 128 -9.24 -4.05 16.41
CA SER A 128 -8.52 -2.84 16.83
C SER A 128 -7.05 -3.13 17.12
N ARG A 129 -6.75 -4.20 17.87
CA ARG A 129 -5.35 -4.63 18.12
C ARG A 129 -4.60 -4.99 16.85
N PHE A 130 -5.27 -5.70 15.93
CA PHE A 130 -4.68 -6.00 14.62
C PHE A 130 -4.31 -4.73 13.86
N LEU A 131 -5.21 -3.76 13.77
CA LEU A 131 -4.95 -2.50 13.06
C LEU A 131 -3.80 -1.71 13.70
N VAL A 132 -3.73 -1.66 15.04
CA VAL A 132 -2.61 -1.02 15.74
C VAL A 132 -1.30 -1.77 15.47
N GLY A 133 -1.25 -3.09 15.63
CA GLY A 133 -0.07 -3.89 15.32
C GLY A 133 0.38 -3.71 13.87
N ARG A 134 -0.60 -3.61 12.96
CA ARG A 134 -0.37 -3.38 11.54
C ARG A 134 0.34 -2.06 11.24
N VAL A 135 0.03 -0.98 11.94
CA VAL A 135 0.78 0.29 11.79
C VAL A 135 2.27 0.04 11.92
N PHE A 136 2.69 -0.65 12.99
CA PHE A 136 4.09 -0.84 13.29
C PHE A 136 4.81 -1.76 12.31
N TYR A 137 4.30 -2.96 12.04
CA TYR A 137 5.02 -3.88 11.14
C TYR A 137 4.96 -3.44 9.68
N THR A 138 3.87 -2.79 9.25
CA THR A 138 3.78 -2.29 7.87
C THR A 138 4.69 -1.08 7.66
N ASP A 139 4.80 -0.20 8.66
CA ASP A 139 5.72 0.95 8.63
C ASP A 139 7.17 0.48 8.54
N ALA A 140 7.59 -0.45 9.41
CA ALA A 140 8.93 -1.01 9.38
C ALA A 140 9.25 -1.68 8.03
N ALA A 141 8.32 -2.49 7.48
CA ALA A 141 8.51 -3.17 6.20
C ALA A 141 8.59 -2.16 5.03
N ASN A 142 7.67 -1.21 4.93
CA ASN A 142 7.67 -0.22 3.85
C ASN A 142 8.91 0.69 3.90
N THR A 143 9.30 1.13 5.10
CA THR A 143 10.48 1.97 5.28
C THR A 143 11.75 1.24 4.89
N SER A 144 11.91 -0.03 5.28
CA SER A 144 13.09 -0.82 4.90
C SER A 144 13.21 -0.98 3.39
N ILE A 145 12.09 -1.19 2.69
CA ILE A 145 12.10 -1.29 1.22
C ILE A 145 12.43 0.07 0.58
N THR A 146 11.87 1.15 1.11
CA THR A 146 12.10 2.50 0.58
C THR A 146 13.57 2.91 0.68
N PHE A 147 14.22 2.60 1.80
CA PHE A 147 15.60 2.97 2.04
C PHE A 147 16.62 1.87 1.69
N ALA A 148 16.18 0.70 1.19
CA ALA A 148 17.07 -0.41 0.85
C ALA A 148 18.17 -0.02 -0.14
N ALA A 149 17.83 0.70 -1.21
CA ALA A 149 18.80 1.14 -2.21
C ALA A 149 19.86 2.09 -1.62
N ILE A 150 19.42 3.05 -0.81
CA ILE A 150 20.30 4.00 -0.12
C ILE A 150 21.21 3.25 0.86
N TYR A 151 20.64 2.30 1.61
CA TYR A 151 21.41 1.50 2.58
C TYR A 151 22.55 0.73 1.92
N VAL A 152 22.26 -0.02 0.84
CA VAL A 152 23.29 -0.84 0.18
C VAL A 152 24.28 -0.01 -0.62
N SER A 153 23.88 1.14 -1.17
CA SER A 153 24.77 2.09 -1.83
C SER A 153 25.79 2.68 -0.87
N GLU A 154 25.34 3.17 0.26
CA GLU A 154 26.16 3.94 1.18
C GLU A 154 26.98 3.09 2.15
N GLU A 155 26.46 1.93 2.59
CA GLU A 155 27.17 1.06 3.53
C GLU A 155 28.10 0.05 2.81
N PHE A 156 27.78 -0.33 1.56
CA PHE A 156 28.52 -1.36 0.82
C PHE A 156 29.13 -0.85 -0.50
N GLY A 157 28.89 0.41 -0.87
CA GLY A 157 29.42 1.01 -2.09
C GLY A 157 28.88 0.38 -3.38
N MET A 158 27.65 -0.17 -3.34
CA MET A 158 27.06 -0.82 -4.52
C MET A 158 26.80 0.17 -5.63
N THR A 159 27.14 -0.22 -6.85
CA THR A 159 26.84 0.52 -8.07
C THR A 159 25.33 0.47 -8.40
N ASP A 160 24.86 1.39 -9.24
CA ASP A 160 23.46 1.41 -9.69
C ASP A 160 23.00 0.07 -10.31
N THR A 161 23.91 -0.60 -11.05
CA THR A 161 23.64 -1.92 -11.64
C THR A 161 23.47 -2.99 -10.57
N GLU A 162 24.33 -3.01 -9.56
CA GLU A 162 24.24 -3.96 -8.43
C GLU A 162 22.96 -3.71 -7.61
N ILE A 163 22.60 -2.45 -7.35
CA ILE A 163 21.35 -2.09 -6.67
C ILE A 163 20.13 -2.58 -7.46
N ALA A 164 20.17 -2.45 -8.78
CA ALA A 164 19.10 -2.94 -9.63
C ALA A 164 18.97 -4.47 -9.58
N ILE A 165 20.08 -5.20 -9.60
CA ILE A 165 20.10 -6.67 -9.44
C ILE A 165 19.60 -7.06 -8.04
N TYR A 166 20.06 -6.37 -6.99
CA TYR A 166 19.65 -6.55 -5.61
C TYR A 166 18.12 -6.43 -5.47
N THR A 167 17.55 -5.36 -6.02
CA THR A 167 16.11 -5.12 -6.03
C THR A 167 15.36 -6.17 -6.83
N MET A 168 15.91 -6.60 -7.97
CA MET A 168 15.31 -7.63 -8.81
C MET A 168 15.23 -8.98 -8.10
N ILE A 169 16.28 -9.37 -7.34
CA ILE A 169 16.27 -10.57 -6.49
C ILE A 169 15.11 -10.50 -5.49
N GLY A 170 14.95 -9.35 -4.80
CA GLY A 170 13.87 -9.15 -3.84
C GLY A 170 12.49 -9.26 -4.46
N VAL A 171 12.26 -8.62 -5.62
CA VAL A 171 10.98 -8.67 -6.33
C VAL A 171 10.68 -10.08 -6.83
N PHE A 172 11.66 -10.78 -7.41
CA PHE A 172 11.49 -12.15 -7.87
C PHE A 172 11.13 -13.09 -6.71
N SER A 173 11.88 -13.00 -5.60
CA SER A 173 11.63 -13.78 -4.39
C SER A 173 10.23 -13.52 -3.82
N SER A 174 9.76 -12.26 -3.85
CA SER A 174 8.43 -11.87 -3.42
C SER A 174 7.32 -12.50 -4.26
N ILE A 175 7.51 -12.60 -5.57
CA ILE A 175 6.54 -13.24 -6.47
C ILE A 175 6.45 -14.73 -6.17
N VAL A 176 7.57 -15.43 -6.12
CA VAL A 176 7.63 -16.88 -5.87
C VAL A 176 7.06 -17.21 -4.48
N SER A 177 7.51 -16.48 -3.45
CA SER A 177 7.06 -16.70 -2.08
C SER A 177 5.58 -16.39 -1.89
N GLY A 178 5.02 -15.46 -2.67
CA GLY A 178 3.59 -15.13 -2.62
C GLY A 178 2.70 -16.35 -2.88
N PHE A 179 3.07 -17.23 -3.81
CA PHE A 179 2.33 -18.48 -4.04
C PHE A 179 2.46 -19.44 -2.86
N ILE A 180 3.65 -19.57 -2.27
CA ILE A 180 3.91 -20.44 -1.12
C ILE A 180 3.13 -19.93 0.10
N TRP A 181 3.21 -18.64 0.41
CA TRP A 181 2.52 -18.05 1.53
C TRP A 181 1.00 -18.05 1.36
N GLY A 182 0.49 -17.84 0.13
CA GLY A 182 -0.94 -17.96 -0.17
C GLY A 182 -1.46 -19.35 0.20
N TYR A 183 -0.75 -20.39 -0.24
CA TYR A 183 -1.08 -21.78 0.11
C TYR A 183 -1.00 -22.05 1.62
N LEU A 184 0.00 -21.48 2.31
CA LEU A 184 0.14 -21.64 3.75
C LEU A 184 -0.97 -20.92 4.53
N VAL A 185 -1.43 -19.76 4.07
CA VAL A 185 -2.58 -19.05 4.69
C VAL A 185 -3.82 -19.95 4.70
N ASP A 186 -4.06 -20.69 3.62
CA ASP A 186 -5.23 -21.58 3.50
C ASP A 186 -5.12 -22.81 4.42
N ILE A 187 -3.90 -23.30 4.72
CA ILE A 187 -3.70 -24.52 5.53
C ILE A 187 -3.57 -24.21 7.02
N ILE A 188 -2.70 -23.26 7.38
CA ILE A 188 -2.33 -22.99 8.79
C ILE A 188 -2.99 -21.72 9.34
N GLY A 189 -3.76 -21.02 8.51
CA GLY A 189 -4.45 -19.80 8.88
C GLY A 189 -3.59 -18.53 8.77
N PRO A 190 -4.23 -17.36 8.70
CA PRO A 190 -3.57 -16.10 8.41
C PRO A 190 -2.68 -15.59 9.56
N LYS A 191 -3.04 -15.82 10.82
CA LYS A 191 -2.25 -15.37 11.98
C LYS A 191 -0.90 -16.09 12.09
N ILE A 192 -0.93 -17.43 12.01
CA ILE A 192 0.30 -18.23 12.09
C ILE A 192 1.20 -17.88 10.92
N THR A 193 0.63 -17.74 9.73
CA THR A 193 1.37 -17.33 8.54
C THR A 193 1.98 -15.95 8.71
N LEU A 194 1.22 -14.95 9.16
CA LEU A 194 1.74 -13.61 9.38
C LEU A 194 2.85 -13.58 10.43
N ASN A 195 2.71 -14.33 11.53
CA ASN A 195 3.76 -14.47 12.54
C ASN A 195 5.04 -15.06 11.93
N SER A 196 4.92 -16.11 11.11
CA SER A 196 6.06 -16.72 10.41
C SER A 196 6.75 -15.74 9.48
N VAL A 197 5.99 -14.93 8.77
CA VAL A 197 6.48 -13.86 7.90
C VAL A 197 7.25 -12.80 8.68
N LEU A 198 6.73 -12.39 9.85
CA LEU A 198 7.41 -11.41 10.71
C LEU A 198 8.75 -11.97 11.24
N TRP A 199 8.85 -13.27 11.51
CA TRP A 199 10.13 -13.90 11.83
C TRP A 199 11.14 -13.83 10.67
N VAL A 200 10.69 -13.95 9.43
CA VAL A 200 11.58 -13.75 8.25
C VAL A 200 12.04 -12.28 8.17
N TRP A 201 11.18 -11.31 8.48
CA TRP A 201 11.58 -9.91 8.61
C TRP A 201 12.62 -9.68 9.69
N PHE A 202 12.45 -10.30 10.88
CA PHE A 202 13.44 -10.24 11.96
C PHE A 202 14.79 -10.81 11.52
N ALA A 203 14.80 -11.94 10.82
CA ALA A 203 16.02 -12.50 10.26
C ALA A 203 16.69 -11.56 9.25
N THR A 204 15.88 -10.90 8.39
CA THR A 204 16.38 -9.92 7.42
C THR A 204 17.03 -8.73 8.11
N PHE A 205 16.36 -8.11 9.08
CA PHE A 205 16.92 -6.98 9.82
C PHE A 205 18.16 -7.36 10.62
N SER A 206 18.12 -8.53 11.30
CA SER A 206 19.30 -9.04 12.01
C SER A 206 20.49 -9.22 11.10
N LEU A 207 20.29 -9.75 9.89
CA LEU A 207 21.36 -9.91 8.90
C LEU A 207 21.93 -8.57 8.47
N LEU A 208 21.06 -7.59 8.12
CA LEU A 208 21.48 -6.25 7.72
C LEU A 208 22.30 -5.54 8.80
N ILE A 209 21.86 -5.61 10.05
CA ILE A 209 22.55 -5.02 11.19
C ILE A 209 23.90 -5.72 11.44
N SER A 210 23.87 -7.04 11.49
CA SER A 210 25.06 -7.85 11.79
C SER A 210 26.16 -7.72 10.74
N THR A 211 25.78 -7.56 9.46
CA THR A 211 26.75 -7.39 8.37
C THR A 211 27.63 -6.15 8.57
N VAL A 212 27.05 -5.06 9.07
CA VAL A 212 27.81 -3.83 9.33
C VAL A 212 28.46 -3.85 10.72
N TRP A 213 27.70 -4.12 11.79
CA TRP A 213 28.21 -4.00 13.15
C TRP A 213 29.20 -5.09 13.56
N LEU A 214 29.04 -6.31 13.03
CA LEU A 214 29.97 -7.43 13.32
C LEU A 214 31.03 -7.62 12.22
N GLY A 215 30.99 -6.82 11.16
CA GLY A 215 31.95 -6.92 10.06
C GLY A 215 31.86 -8.25 9.32
N LEU A 216 30.65 -8.78 9.12
CA LEU A 216 30.46 -10.03 8.40
C LEU A 216 30.88 -9.89 6.92
N PRO A 217 31.22 -11.00 6.24
CA PRO A 217 31.62 -10.97 4.84
C PRO A 217 30.57 -10.27 3.97
N THR A 218 30.98 -9.34 3.11
CA THR A 218 30.09 -8.49 2.30
C THR A 218 29.19 -9.28 1.34
N TRP A 219 29.56 -10.50 0.93
CA TRP A 219 28.69 -11.33 0.11
C TRP A 219 27.38 -11.72 0.80
N MET A 220 27.36 -11.74 2.15
CA MET A 220 26.13 -12.08 2.92
C MET A 220 25.01 -11.07 2.70
N ILE A 221 25.33 -9.83 2.30
CA ILE A 221 24.31 -8.82 2.00
C ILE A 221 23.38 -9.25 0.87
N TRP A 222 23.84 -10.09 -0.06
CA TRP A 222 23.03 -10.61 -1.17
C TRP A 222 21.94 -11.60 -0.73
N ILE A 223 22.01 -12.12 0.50
CA ILE A 223 20.94 -12.94 1.11
C ILE A 223 19.78 -12.05 1.55
N ALA A 224 20.04 -10.81 1.93
CA ALA A 224 19.03 -9.91 2.48
C ALA A 224 17.85 -9.61 1.51
N PRO A 225 18.06 -9.31 0.20
CA PRO A 225 16.96 -9.07 -0.71
C PRO A 225 16.10 -10.32 -0.93
N PHE A 226 16.73 -11.52 -0.88
CA PHE A 226 15.99 -12.78 -0.97
C PHE A 226 15.07 -12.96 0.23
N LEU A 227 15.55 -12.78 1.45
CA LEU A 227 14.75 -12.86 2.67
C LEU A 227 13.69 -11.76 2.73
N ALA A 228 14.06 -10.52 2.41
CA ALA A 228 13.12 -9.39 2.37
C ALA A 228 12.00 -9.63 1.35
N GLY A 229 12.33 -10.17 0.18
CA GLY A 229 11.34 -10.55 -0.83
C GLY A 229 10.38 -11.64 -0.32
N ILE A 230 10.90 -12.70 0.31
CA ILE A 230 10.08 -13.75 0.92
C ILE A 230 9.13 -13.14 1.95
N ALA A 231 9.62 -12.30 2.84
CA ALA A 231 8.84 -11.65 3.88
C ALA A 231 7.78 -10.70 3.29
N LEU A 232 8.15 -9.93 2.26
CA LEU A 232 7.22 -9.00 1.61
C LEU A 232 6.06 -9.73 0.94
N GLY A 233 6.34 -10.79 0.17
CA GLY A 233 5.30 -11.62 -0.45
C GLY A 233 4.33 -12.20 0.57
N GLY A 234 4.86 -12.70 1.69
CA GLY A 234 4.05 -13.22 2.80
C GLY A 234 3.23 -12.16 3.52
N THR A 235 3.80 -10.97 3.75
CA THR A 235 3.08 -9.87 4.40
C THR A 235 1.78 -9.56 3.65
N TRP A 236 1.85 -9.39 2.33
CA TRP A 236 0.67 -9.07 1.51
C TRP A 236 -0.32 -10.23 1.41
N CYS A 237 0.15 -11.49 1.46
CA CYS A 237 -0.70 -12.66 1.40
C CYS A 237 -1.45 -12.93 2.70
N ALA A 238 -0.85 -12.70 3.87
CA ALA A 238 -1.44 -13.02 5.17
C ALA A 238 -2.24 -11.86 5.79
N ASP A 239 -1.82 -10.62 5.56
CA ASP A 239 -2.37 -9.41 6.17
C ASP A 239 -3.86 -9.21 5.84
N ARG A 240 -4.21 -9.32 4.56
CA ARG A 240 -5.59 -9.12 4.09
C ARG A 240 -6.57 -10.21 4.55
N PRO A 241 -6.27 -11.50 4.38
CA PRO A 241 -7.13 -12.55 4.92
C PRO A 241 -7.30 -12.44 6.44
N TYR A 242 -6.25 -12.07 7.17
CA TYR A 242 -6.36 -11.90 8.61
C TYR A 242 -7.34 -10.80 9.01
N MET A 243 -7.27 -9.66 8.33
CA MET A 243 -8.25 -8.59 8.50
C MET A 243 -9.69 -9.07 8.22
N LEU A 244 -9.90 -9.87 7.17
CA LEU A 244 -11.23 -10.38 6.81
C LEU A 244 -11.79 -11.35 7.87
N VAL A 245 -10.95 -12.22 8.45
CA VAL A 245 -11.35 -13.12 9.55
C VAL A 245 -11.81 -12.35 10.79
N LEU A 246 -11.19 -11.19 11.06
CA LEU A 246 -11.49 -10.35 12.22
C LEU A 246 -12.68 -9.41 12.01
N THR A 247 -13.16 -9.27 10.77
CA THR A 247 -14.18 -8.28 10.38
C THR A 247 -15.54 -8.92 10.20
N PRO A 248 -16.61 -8.39 10.81
CA PRO A 248 -17.97 -8.86 10.53
C PRO A 248 -18.34 -8.66 9.06
N PRO A 249 -18.98 -9.67 8.40
CA PRO A 249 -19.31 -9.60 6.98
C PRO A 249 -20.09 -8.34 6.56
N ARG A 250 -21.00 -7.87 7.40
CA ARG A 250 -21.81 -6.68 7.15
C ARG A 250 -21.00 -5.38 7.03
N TYR A 251 -19.85 -5.31 7.67
CA TYR A 251 -19.03 -4.08 7.77
C TYR A 251 -17.69 -4.19 7.02
N ILE A 252 -17.49 -5.22 6.20
CA ILE A 252 -16.22 -5.47 5.47
C ILE A 252 -15.79 -4.22 4.71
N GLY A 253 -16.67 -3.56 3.96
CA GLY A 253 -16.32 -2.38 3.17
C GLY A 253 -15.82 -1.20 4.02
N GLN A 254 -16.47 -0.95 5.17
CA GLN A 254 -16.10 0.14 6.07
C GLN A 254 -14.74 -0.12 6.72
N PHE A 255 -14.53 -1.32 7.25
CA PHE A 255 -13.28 -1.69 7.90
C PHE A 255 -12.13 -1.90 6.90
N TYR A 256 -12.43 -2.29 5.66
CA TYR A 256 -11.42 -2.33 4.60
C TYR A 256 -10.93 -0.93 4.20
N GLY A 257 -11.83 0.06 4.22
CA GLY A 257 -11.47 1.47 4.08
C GLY A 257 -10.52 1.93 5.20
N LEU A 258 -10.86 1.62 6.46
CA LEU A 258 -10.02 1.92 7.62
C LEU A 258 -8.67 1.21 7.56
N TYR A 259 -8.65 -0.08 7.22
CA TYR A 259 -7.44 -0.87 6.98
C TYR A 259 -6.52 -0.21 5.94
N SER A 260 -7.08 0.23 4.82
CA SER A 260 -6.32 0.89 3.75
C SER A 260 -5.75 2.23 4.22
N MET A 261 -6.53 3.00 4.98
CA MET A 261 -6.11 4.27 5.56
C MET A 261 -4.98 4.08 6.57
N VAL A 262 -5.12 3.14 7.50
CA VAL A 262 -4.09 2.79 8.49
C VAL A 262 -2.77 2.41 7.81
N GLY A 263 -2.81 1.64 6.72
CA GLY A 263 -1.63 1.27 5.95
C GLY A 263 -0.91 2.46 5.30
N ARG A 264 -1.62 3.52 4.97
CA ARG A 264 -1.02 4.75 4.44
C ARG A 264 -0.40 5.63 5.53
N PHE A 265 -1.04 5.73 6.68
CA PHE A 265 -0.48 6.44 7.82
C PHE A 265 0.78 5.74 8.38
N ALA A 266 0.83 4.42 8.28
CA ALA A 266 1.98 3.62 8.67
C ALA A 266 3.25 3.90 7.84
N THR A 267 3.20 4.68 6.77
CA THR A 267 4.39 5.05 5.98
C THR A 267 5.02 6.37 6.39
N ILE A 268 4.63 6.95 7.52
CA ILE A 268 5.09 8.26 7.97
C ILE A 268 6.15 8.12 9.07
N ILE A 269 5.93 7.22 10.02
CA ILE A 269 6.75 7.09 11.24
C ILE A 269 8.17 6.64 10.89
N GLY A 270 8.29 5.62 10.07
CA GLY A 270 9.57 5.03 9.70
C GLY A 270 10.50 5.99 8.95
N PRO A 271 10.08 6.63 7.85
CA PRO A 271 10.92 7.61 7.15
C PRO A 271 11.32 8.80 8.03
N LEU A 272 10.41 9.29 8.87
CA LEU A 272 10.73 10.36 9.81
C LEU A 272 11.77 9.91 10.83
N SER A 273 11.60 8.72 11.39
CA SER A 273 12.56 8.15 12.34
C SER A 273 13.90 7.88 11.69
N TRP A 274 13.90 7.43 10.43
CA TRP A 274 15.13 7.25 9.65
C TRP A 274 15.90 8.55 9.52
N ALA A 275 15.24 9.64 9.09
CA ALA A 275 15.87 10.94 8.96
C ALA A 275 16.43 11.44 10.31
N ILE A 276 15.67 11.33 11.39
CA ILE A 276 16.14 11.74 12.72
C ILE A 276 17.38 10.92 13.15
N ILE A 277 17.36 9.59 12.98
CA ILE A 277 18.44 8.74 13.46
C ILE A 277 19.72 8.90 12.61
N VAL A 278 19.57 9.02 11.29
CA VAL A 278 20.70 9.06 10.37
C VAL A 278 21.23 10.47 10.22
N ASP A 279 20.35 11.45 9.97
CA ASP A 279 20.75 12.81 9.57
C ASP A 279 20.95 13.73 10.79
N GLU A 280 20.03 13.68 11.78
CA GLU A 280 20.09 14.58 12.93
C GLU A 280 20.98 14.04 14.07
N LEU A 281 20.83 12.74 14.41
CA LEU A 281 21.58 12.11 15.51
C LEU A 281 22.92 11.55 15.07
N GLY A 282 23.11 11.29 13.78
CA GLY A 282 24.36 10.76 13.23
C GLY A 282 24.71 9.32 13.67
N PHE A 283 23.71 8.53 14.12
CA PHE A 283 23.97 7.15 14.57
C PHE A 283 24.22 6.16 13.43
N GLY A 284 24.05 6.61 12.19
CA GLY A 284 24.24 5.80 11.00
C GLY A 284 23.03 4.94 10.64
N ARG A 285 23.07 4.41 9.44
CA ARG A 285 21.96 3.65 8.84
C ARG A 285 21.69 2.29 9.52
N PRO A 286 22.71 1.55 10.02
CA PRO A 286 22.45 0.33 10.79
C PRO A 286 21.64 0.55 12.04
N ALA A 287 21.80 1.70 12.71
CA ALA A 287 20.97 2.08 13.87
C ALA A 287 19.53 2.36 13.47
N ALA A 288 19.29 2.95 12.29
CA ALA A 288 17.94 3.13 11.77
C ALA A 288 17.27 1.76 11.46
N ILE A 289 18.00 0.80 10.87
CA ILE A 289 17.49 -0.57 10.70
C ILE A 289 17.20 -1.24 12.05
N ALA A 290 18.04 -1.05 13.06
CA ALA A 290 17.79 -1.56 14.42
C ALA A 290 16.51 -0.95 15.05
N PHE A 291 16.25 0.33 14.78
CA PHE A 291 15.00 0.96 15.17
C PHE A 291 13.79 0.35 14.45
N LEU A 292 13.89 0.07 13.15
CA LEU A 292 12.82 -0.61 12.41
C LEU A 292 12.57 -2.04 12.92
N PHE A 293 13.63 -2.75 13.30
CA PHE A 293 13.52 -4.04 13.99
C PHE A 293 12.70 -3.91 15.27
N PHE A 294 13.00 -2.89 16.10
CA PHE A 294 12.27 -2.63 17.34
C PHE A 294 10.80 -2.29 17.04
N VAL A 295 10.52 -1.41 16.08
CA VAL A 295 9.15 -1.05 15.66
C VAL A 295 8.38 -2.30 15.23
N MET A 296 8.99 -3.16 14.43
CA MET A 296 8.37 -4.43 14.02
C MET A 296 8.13 -5.37 15.20
N ALA A 297 9.05 -5.43 16.18
CA ALA A 297 8.87 -6.22 17.39
C ALA A 297 7.69 -5.74 18.23
N VAL A 298 7.48 -4.43 18.33
CA VAL A 298 6.29 -3.86 18.97
C VAL A 298 5.02 -4.33 18.26
N GLY A 299 5.00 -4.24 16.91
CA GLY A 299 3.88 -4.72 16.10
C GLY A 299 3.62 -6.22 16.33
N TYR A 300 4.67 -7.04 16.35
CA TYR A 300 4.59 -8.48 16.60
C TYR A 300 3.98 -8.78 17.98
N VAL A 301 4.44 -8.11 19.04
CA VAL A 301 3.93 -8.31 20.41
C VAL A 301 2.45 -7.95 20.50
N ILE A 302 2.03 -6.85 19.88
CA ILE A 302 0.61 -6.44 19.84
C ILE A 302 -0.24 -7.51 19.15
N LEU A 303 0.24 -8.09 18.05
CA LEU A 303 -0.46 -9.15 17.31
C LEU A 303 -0.66 -10.43 18.13
N GLN A 304 0.21 -10.75 19.07
CA GLN A 304 0.04 -11.96 19.89
C GLN A 304 -1.26 -11.92 20.72
N GLY A 305 -1.71 -10.73 21.09
CA GLY A 305 -2.97 -10.54 21.82
C GLY A 305 -4.24 -10.59 20.97
N VAL A 306 -4.14 -10.88 19.66
CA VAL A 306 -5.28 -11.01 18.74
C VAL A 306 -5.66 -12.48 18.64
N ASP A 307 -6.93 -12.79 18.90
CA ASP A 307 -7.48 -14.13 18.68
C ASP A 307 -7.86 -14.32 17.20
N ASP A 308 -7.51 -15.48 16.64
CA ASP A 308 -7.74 -15.87 15.25
C ASP A 308 -8.73 -17.02 15.08
N ASN A 309 -9.39 -17.43 16.19
CA ASN A 309 -10.42 -18.47 16.09
C ASN A 309 -11.52 -18.04 15.11
N PRO A 310 -12.01 -18.95 14.27
CA PRO A 310 -13.16 -18.70 13.41
C PRO A 310 -14.32 -18.17 14.25
N ARG A 311 -14.82 -16.97 13.90
CA ARG A 311 -15.90 -16.34 14.64
C ARG A 311 -17.23 -16.64 13.96
N GLU A 312 -18.15 -17.24 14.70
CA GLU A 312 -19.54 -17.26 14.31
C GLU A 312 -20.16 -15.89 14.60
N TRP A 313 -20.41 -15.14 13.56
CA TRP A 313 -21.01 -13.83 13.68
C TRP A 313 -22.53 -13.96 13.94
N PRO A 314 -23.11 -13.23 14.89
CA PRO A 314 -24.55 -13.16 15.09
C PRO A 314 -25.26 -12.83 13.76
N PRO A 315 -26.51 -13.30 13.56
CA PRO A 315 -27.26 -13.04 12.32
C PRO A 315 -27.29 -11.58 11.91
N GLU A 316 -27.35 -10.67 12.87
CA GLU A 316 -27.39 -9.21 12.67
C GLU A 316 -26.11 -8.64 12.02
N LEU A 317 -24.97 -9.35 12.13
CA LEU A 317 -23.68 -8.97 11.61
C LEU A 317 -23.32 -9.72 10.31
N GLN A 318 -24.20 -10.59 9.83
CA GLN A 318 -24.06 -11.27 8.54
C GLN A 318 -24.42 -10.31 7.39
N ALA A 319 -23.88 -10.57 6.21
CA ALA A 319 -24.05 -9.70 5.04
C ALA A 319 -25.50 -9.57 4.58
N ASP A 320 -26.27 -10.66 4.70
CA ASP A 320 -27.63 -10.79 4.17
C ASP A 320 -28.71 -10.53 5.26
N TYR A 321 -28.34 -9.94 6.40
CA TYR A 321 -29.28 -9.66 7.45
C TYR A 321 -30.25 -8.54 7.03
N GLU A 322 -31.50 -8.91 6.73
CA GLU A 322 -32.62 -7.99 6.67
C GLU A 322 -33.25 -7.90 8.07
N PRO A 323 -33.33 -6.70 8.69
CA PRO A 323 -34.01 -6.55 9.97
C PRO A 323 -35.47 -6.94 9.81
N GLU A 324 -35.96 -7.85 10.70
CA GLU A 324 -37.42 -8.14 10.74
C GLU A 324 -38.23 -6.83 10.81
N PRO A 325 -39.24 -6.68 9.99
CA PRO A 325 -40.12 -5.52 10.09
C PRO A 325 -40.69 -5.47 11.52
N PRO A 326 -40.81 -4.29 12.11
CA PRO A 326 -41.29 -4.15 13.49
C PRO A 326 -42.61 -4.90 13.65
N ARG A 327 -42.70 -5.81 14.62
CA ARG A 327 -43.88 -6.58 14.94
C ARG A 327 -45.03 -5.62 15.23
N GLY A 328 -45.83 -5.33 14.23
CA GLY A 328 -46.93 -4.34 14.29
C GLY A 328 -47.24 -3.68 12.95
N ALA A 329 -46.38 -3.84 11.93
CA ALA A 329 -46.63 -3.28 10.60
C ALA A 329 -47.54 -4.17 9.72
N ILE A 330 -47.85 -5.41 10.15
CA ILE A 330 -48.75 -6.35 9.43
C ILE A 330 -50.19 -6.16 9.92
N GLY A 331 -50.71 -4.96 9.83
CA GLY A 331 -52.06 -4.72 10.34
C GLY A 331 -52.73 -3.42 9.90
N ARG A 332 -52.51 -2.97 8.67
CA ARG A 332 -53.39 -1.94 8.04
C ARG A 332 -53.28 -2.01 6.52
N SER A 333 -53.87 -3.07 5.96
CA SER A 333 -54.38 -3.04 4.59
C SER A 333 -55.76 -3.67 4.61
N ARG A 334 -56.76 -2.87 4.92
CA ARG A 334 -58.15 -3.05 4.47
C ARG A 334 -58.72 -1.69 4.16
#